data_496bbd9778c547068b9782db3cecb510
#
_entry.id   496bbd9778c547068b9782db3cecb510
#
_cell.length_a   1.000
_cell.length_b   1.000
_cell.length_c   1.000
_cell.angle_alpha   90.00
_cell.angle_beta   90.00
_cell.angle_gamma   90.00
#
_symmetry.space_group_name_H-M   'P 1'
#
loop_
_entity.id
_entity.type
_entity.pdbx_description
1 polymer ?
#
loop_
_entity_poly.entity_id
_entity_poly.type
_entity_poly.pdbx_seq_one_letter_code
_entity_poly.pdbx_strand_id
1 'polypeptide(L)'
;LLDEGTALAEAVGIAVRHHKDKRTTIAFANKPHPQTRDVVATRAEPLGWELNGDTIDDNTAALVVAWPDTYGVYGDHSAKIAEARAKGAIVIFVADPLALTIGETPASLGADIAVGSMQRFGVPMGFGGPHAAYCAVSNQLTRLMPGRLVGQSVDTKGRPGYRLALQTREQHIRRDKATSNICTAQALLANMAAAYAIWHGPEGLQRSPVRFTVLPRASQQGLKASGRKSLAIRASTRSRSN
;
A
#
# COMPACT_ATOMS: atom_id res chain seq x y z
N LEU A 1 1.79 -9.86 -0.43
CA LEU A 1 3.17 -9.43 -0.19
C LEU A 1 3.57 -9.68 1.26
N LEU A 2 4.86 -9.46 1.63
CA LEU A 2 5.40 -9.84 2.94
C LEU A 2 4.94 -8.87 4.04
N ASP A 3 5.21 -7.59 3.88
CA ASP A 3 4.84 -6.51 4.78
C ASP A 3 4.67 -5.19 4.03
N GLU A 4 4.36 -4.10 4.73
CA GLU A 4 4.15 -2.79 4.12
C GLU A 4 5.42 -2.25 3.46
N GLY A 5 6.59 -2.36 4.13
CA GLY A 5 7.85 -1.84 3.61
C GLY A 5 8.28 -2.55 2.33
N THR A 6 8.21 -3.89 2.32
CA THR A 6 8.52 -4.66 1.10
C THR A 6 7.47 -4.46 0.02
N ALA A 7 6.20 -4.28 0.37
CA ALA A 7 5.14 -3.97 -0.60
C ALA A 7 5.37 -2.61 -1.27
N LEU A 8 5.78 -1.58 -0.51
CA LEU A 8 6.14 -0.29 -1.08
C LEU A 8 7.38 -0.40 -1.97
N ALA A 9 8.40 -1.13 -1.54
CA ALA A 9 9.61 -1.34 -2.35
C ALA A 9 9.31 -2.06 -3.69
N GLU A 10 8.39 -3.04 -3.68
CA GLU A 10 7.91 -3.67 -4.92
C GLU A 10 7.14 -2.69 -5.80
N ALA A 11 6.27 -1.84 -5.20
CA ALA A 11 5.51 -0.82 -5.92
C ALA A 11 6.42 0.22 -6.60
N VAL A 12 7.46 0.67 -5.89
CA VAL A 12 8.52 1.54 -6.46
C VAL A 12 9.22 0.84 -7.63
N GLY A 13 9.57 -0.44 -7.46
CA GLY A 13 10.16 -1.23 -8.54
C GLY A 13 9.23 -1.37 -9.76
N ILE A 14 7.91 -1.47 -9.56
CA ILE A 14 6.93 -1.44 -10.66
C ILE A 14 7.01 -0.10 -11.40
N ALA A 15 7.04 1.02 -10.67
CA ALA A 15 7.09 2.36 -11.25
C ALA A 15 8.36 2.58 -12.08
N VAL A 16 9.52 2.20 -11.54
CA VAL A 16 10.81 2.33 -12.28
C VAL A 16 10.79 1.47 -13.54
N ARG A 17 10.37 0.19 -13.44
CA ARG A 17 10.26 -0.70 -14.61
C ARG A 17 9.22 -0.21 -15.64
N HIS A 18 8.15 0.45 -15.20
CA HIS A 18 7.18 1.07 -16.11
C HIS A 18 7.86 2.11 -17.00
N HIS A 19 8.79 2.86 -16.46
CA HIS A 19 9.61 3.83 -17.19
C HIS A 19 10.84 3.20 -17.88
N LYS A 20 10.93 1.87 -17.94
CA LYS A 20 12.04 1.13 -18.58
C LYS A 20 13.39 1.52 -17.97
N ASP A 21 13.43 1.70 -16.66
CA ASP A 21 14.60 2.10 -15.87
C ASP A 21 15.25 3.44 -16.29
N LYS A 22 14.50 4.28 -17.00
CA LYS A 22 14.95 5.61 -17.43
C LYS A 22 14.68 6.69 -16.38
N ARG A 23 13.81 6.43 -15.42
CA ARG A 23 13.50 7.31 -14.30
C ARG A 23 13.74 6.56 -13.01
N THR A 24 14.51 7.13 -12.12
CA THR A 24 15.03 6.45 -10.93
C THR A 24 14.82 7.22 -9.64
N THR A 25 14.18 8.40 -9.72
CA THR A 25 13.91 9.23 -8.54
C THR A 25 12.54 8.90 -7.93
N ILE A 26 12.48 8.79 -6.61
CA ILE A 26 11.26 8.55 -5.84
C ILE A 26 10.98 9.75 -4.94
N ALA A 27 9.84 10.40 -5.15
CA ALA A 27 9.35 11.51 -4.34
C ALA A 27 8.34 11.03 -3.28
N PHE A 28 8.25 11.75 -2.16
CA PHE A 28 7.32 11.48 -1.06
C PHE A 28 6.47 12.72 -0.80
N ALA A 29 5.16 12.62 -0.96
CA ALA A 29 4.24 13.73 -0.69
C ALA A 29 4.17 14.09 0.80
N ASN A 30 4.36 13.09 1.66
CA ASN A 30 4.34 13.20 3.12
C ASN A 30 5.25 12.12 3.75
N LYS A 31 5.11 11.90 5.05
CA LYS A 31 6.00 11.02 5.81
C LYS A 31 5.38 9.62 5.99
N PRO A 32 5.79 8.61 5.23
CA PRO A 32 5.47 7.22 5.55
C PRO A 32 6.14 6.80 6.86
N HIS A 33 5.83 5.63 7.39
CA HIS A 33 6.53 5.11 8.54
C HIS A 33 8.04 5.02 8.27
N PRO A 34 8.92 5.42 9.23
CA PRO A 34 10.36 5.40 9.04
C PRO A 34 10.88 4.05 8.54
N GLN A 35 10.46 2.96 9.17
CA GLN A 35 10.86 1.61 8.76
C GLN A 35 10.42 1.24 7.33
N THR A 36 9.24 1.72 6.90
CA THR A 36 8.76 1.51 5.53
C THR A 36 9.66 2.24 4.52
N ARG A 37 10.05 3.48 4.84
CA ARG A 37 10.98 4.27 4.03
C ARG A 37 12.37 3.62 3.99
N ASP A 38 12.88 3.12 5.11
CA ASP A 38 14.20 2.51 5.22
C ASP A 38 14.29 1.21 4.40
N VAL A 39 13.23 0.41 4.33
CA VAL A 39 13.17 -0.76 3.45
C VAL A 39 13.26 -0.35 1.98
N VAL A 40 12.57 0.73 1.58
CA VAL A 40 12.68 1.27 0.22
C VAL A 40 14.10 1.75 -0.05
N ALA A 41 14.72 2.48 0.89
CA ALA A 41 16.10 2.96 0.77
C ALA A 41 17.10 1.81 0.59
N THR A 42 16.98 0.76 1.41
CA THR A 42 17.82 -0.44 1.34
C THR A 42 17.76 -1.12 -0.04
N ARG A 43 16.57 -1.14 -0.66
CA ARG A 43 16.42 -1.70 -2.01
C ARG A 43 16.83 -0.73 -3.12
N ALA A 44 16.67 0.56 -2.90
CA ALA A 44 16.99 1.61 -3.86
C ALA A 44 18.52 1.76 -4.06
N GLU A 45 19.28 1.74 -2.96
CA GLU A 45 20.70 1.99 -2.94
C GLU A 45 21.50 1.12 -3.96
N PRO A 46 21.43 -0.22 -3.93
CA PRO A 46 22.18 -1.06 -4.87
C PRO A 46 21.72 -0.94 -6.32
N LEU A 47 20.53 -0.38 -6.57
CA LEU A 47 19.96 -0.17 -7.90
C LEU A 47 20.19 1.24 -8.43
N GLY A 48 20.85 2.11 -7.64
CA GLY A 48 21.09 3.50 -8.00
C GLY A 48 19.82 4.36 -8.08
N TRP A 49 18.78 4.00 -7.33
CA TRP A 49 17.57 4.82 -7.24
C TRP A 49 17.73 5.86 -6.13
N GLU A 50 17.16 7.04 -6.35
CA GLU A 50 17.28 8.17 -5.44
C GLU A 50 15.97 8.47 -4.74
N LEU A 51 16.00 8.67 -3.41
CA LEU A 51 14.88 9.12 -2.61
C LEU A 51 14.97 10.63 -2.43
N ASN A 52 14.21 11.40 -3.22
CA ASN A 52 14.36 12.85 -3.42
C ASN A 52 13.40 13.69 -2.56
N GLY A 53 13.12 13.27 -1.32
CA GLY A 53 12.24 14.05 -0.45
C GLY A 53 10.88 14.30 -1.10
N ASP A 54 10.45 15.56 -1.20
CA ASP A 54 9.15 15.95 -1.78
C ASP A 54 9.24 16.63 -3.14
N THR A 55 10.43 16.66 -3.74
CA THR A 55 10.67 17.28 -5.06
C THR A 55 10.25 16.34 -6.18
N ILE A 56 9.48 16.85 -7.13
CA ILE A 56 9.02 16.15 -8.31
C ILE A 56 9.67 16.78 -9.54
N ASP A 57 10.46 16.00 -10.26
CA ASP A 57 11.18 16.40 -11.48
C ASP A 57 10.88 15.45 -12.66
N ASP A 58 11.54 15.66 -13.78
CA ASP A 58 11.35 14.84 -14.98
C ASP A 58 11.97 13.44 -14.85
N ASN A 59 12.87 13.23 -13.88
CA ASN A 59 13.43 11.92 -13.54
C ASN A 59 12.58 11.16 -12.50
N THR A 60 11.52 11.78 -11.98
CA THR A 60 10.67 11.15 -10.96
C THR A 60 9.89 9.99 -11.56
N ALA A 61 10.19 8.77 -11.09
CA ALA A 61 9.49 7.55 -11.44
C ALA A 61 8.19 7.39 -10.66
N ALA A 62 8.21 7.75 -9.37
CA ALA A 62 7.09 7.57 -8.47
C ALA A 62 6.92 8.73 -7.49
N LEU A 63 5.66 9.07 -7.19
CA LEU A 63 5.25 9.84 -6.02
C LEU A 63 4.60 8.91 -5.01
N VAL A 64 5.14 8.84 -3.80
CA VAL A 64 4.59 8.04 -2.69
C VAL A 64 3.75 8.93 -1.78
N VAL A 65 2.53 8.48 -1.48
CA VAL A 65 1.59 9.14 -0.57
C VAL A 65 1.24 8.16 0.55
N ALA A 66 1.58 8.45 1.79
CA ALA A 66 1.16 7.66 2.96
C ALA A 66 -0.25 8.10 3.41
N TRP A 67 -1.16 7.14 3.62
CA TRP A 67 -2.58 7.40 3.86
C TRP A 67 -3.17 6.44 4.92
N PRO A 68 -3.17 6.84 6.20
CA PRO A 68 -2.59 8.05 6.79
C PRO A 68 -1.06 8.06 6.77
N ASP A 69 -0.46 9.22 7.09
CA ASP A 69 0.97 9.31 7.32
C ASP A 69 1.37 8.73 8.70
N THR A 70 2.67 8.73 9.02
CA THR A 70 3.19 8.19 10.29
C THR A 70 2.63 8.87 11.54
N TYR A 71 2.07 10.06 11.41
CA TYR A 71 1.42 10.80 12.50
C TYR A 71 -0.10 10.64 12.52
N GLY A 72 -0.65 9.79 11.66
CA GLY A 72 -2.09 9.57 11.53
C GLY A 72 -2.83 10.70 10.79
N VAL A 73 -2.13 11.49 9.99
CA VAL A 73 -2.71 12.63 9.26
C VAL A 73 -3.16 12.20 7.87
N TYR A 74 -4.41 12.53 7.53
CA TYR A 74 -4.96 12.45 6.19
C TYR A 74 -4.88 13.86 5.57
N GLY A 75 -3.79 14.13 4.83
CA GLY A 75 -3.58 15.41 4.17
C GLY A 75 -4.25 15.50 2.81
N ASP A 76 -4.50 16.71 2.33
CA ASP A 76 -4.83 16.93 0.92
C ASP A 76 -3.53 16.98 0.10
N HIS A 77 -3.35 16.00 -0.77
CA HIS A 77 -2.17 15.86 -1.63
C HIS A 77 -2.52 16.07 -3.11
N SER A 78 -3.72 16.57 -3.42
CA SER A 78 -4.22 16.72 -4.79
C SER A 78 -3.29 17.53 -5.69
N ALA A 79 -2.70 18.61 -5.19
CA ALA A 79 -1.76 19.44 -5.95
C ALA A 79 -0.48 18.67 -6.32
N LYS A 80 0.14 17.93 -5.38
CA LYS A 80 1.33 17.10 -5.65
C LYS A 80 1.01 15.93 -6.57
N ILE A 81 -0.16 15.33 -6.43
CA ILE A 81 -0.63 14.25 -7.31
C ILE A 81 -0.81 14.78 -8.75
N ALA A 82 -1.40 15.97 -8.89
CA ALA A 82 -1.57 16.61 -10.22
C ALA A 82 -0.21 16.94 -10.86
N GLU A 83 0.75 17.46 -10.07
CA GLU A 83 2.11 17.72 -10.51
C GLU A 83 2.83 16.43 -10.97
N ALA A 84 2.76 15.38 -10.18
CA ALA A 84 3.38 14.08 -10.51
C ALA A 84 2.79 13.50 -11.80
N ARG A 85 1.46 13.57 -11.96
CA ARG A 85 0.77 13.12 -13.17
C ARG A 85 1.13 13.94 -14.39
N ALA A 86 1.24 15.26 -14.27
CA ALA A 86 1.67 16.13 -15.35
C ALA A 86 3.07 15.77 -15.87
N LYS A 87 3.93 15.30 -14.97
CA LYS A 87 5.27 14.78 -15.31
C LYS A 87 5.28 13.28 -15.67
N GLY A 88 4.13 12.62 -15.62
CA GLY A 88 3.99 11.19 -15.95
C GLY A 88 4.56 10.23 -14.90
N ALA A 89 4.79 10.67 -13.67
CA ALA A 89 5.20 9.81 -12.56
C ALA A 89 4.04 8.92 -12.09
N ILE A 90 4.34 7.72 -11.65
CA ILE A 90 3.38 6.77 -11.07
C ILE A 90 3.03 7.19 -9.64
N VAL A 91 1.75 7.28 -9.32
CA VAL A 91 1.26 7.64 -7.98
C VAL A 91 1.01 6.39 -7.17
N ILE A 92 1.73 6.25 -6.04
CA ILE A 92 1.67 5.09 -5.13
C ILE A 92 1.10 5.53 -3.78
N PHE A 93 0.01 4.91 -3.35
CA PHE A 93 -0.53 5.08 -2.00
C PHE A 93 -0.07 3.95 -1.08
N VAL A 94 0.47 4.32 0.08
CA VAL A 94 0.66 3.40 1.22
C VAL A 94 -0.53 3.60 2.13
N ALA A 95 -1.52 2.72 2.07
CA ALA A 95 -2.82 2.94 2.67
C ALA A 95 -3.21 1.81 3.63
N ASP A 96 -3.73 2.20 4.80
CA ASP A 96 -4.32 1.26 5.75
C ASP A 96 -5.69 0.78 5.23
N PRO A 97 -5.85 -0.53 4.91
CA PRO A 97 -7.08 -1.04 4.33
C PRO A 97 -8.29 -0.90 5.25
N LEU A 98 -8.08 -0.87 6.58
CA LEU A 98 -9.17 -0.64 7.51
C LEU A 98 -9.65 0.82 7.49
N ALA A 99 -8.74 1.77 7.32
CA ALA A 99 -9.08 3.19 7.16
C ALA A 99 -9.85 3.45 5.86
N LEU A 100 -9.56 2.68 4.81
CA LEU A 100 -10.26 2.79 3.51
C LEU A 100 -11.75 2.37 3.59
N THR A 101 -12.16 1.66 4.64
CA THR A 101 -13.59 1.30 4.81
C THR A 101 -14.47 2.47 5.18
N ILE A 102 -13.89 3.59 5.64
CA ILE A 102 -14.59 4.82 6.03
C ILE A 102 -14.09 6.07 5.28
N GLY A 103 -13.01 5.93 4.51
CA GLY A 103 -12.39 7.00 3.75
C GLY A 103 -12.58 6.88 2.24
N GLU A 104 -11.95 7.78 1.51
CA GLU A 104 -11.87 7.70 0.05
C GLU A 104 -10.89 6.61 -0.38
N THR A 105 -11.16 6.00 -1.53
CA THR A 105 -10.27 4.98 -2.08
C THR A 105 -9.03 5.60 -2.70
N PRO A 106 -7.86 4.94 -2.68
CA PRO A 106 -6.68 5.43 -3.38
C PRO A 106 -6.93 5.73 -4.86
N ALA A 107 -7.74 4.91 -5.53
CA ALA A 107 -8.08 5.11 -6.94
C ALA A 107 -8.87 6.41 -7.18
N SER A 108 -9.85 6.76 -6.31
CA SER A 108 -10.59 8.03 -6.43
C SER A 108 -9.71 9.25 -6.17
N LEU A 109 -8.64 9.07 -5.37
CA LEU A 109 -7.63 10.10 -5.10
C LEU A 109 -6.52 10.16 -6.17
N GLY A 110 -6.58 9.29 -7.16
CA GLY A 110 -5.67 9.32 -8.29
C GLY A 110 -4.46 8.38 -8.18
N ALA A 111 -4.52 7.35 -7.37
CA ALA A 111 -3.46 6.34 -7.30
C ALA A 111 -3.44 5.42 -8.53
N ASP A 112 -2.23 5.08 -8.97
CA ASP A 112 -1.98 4.01 -9.94
C ASP A 112 -1.68 2.68 -9.22
N ILE A 113 -1.09 2.77 -8.02
CA ILE A 113 -0.76 1.63 -7.17
C ILE A 113 -1.21 1.94 -5.74
N ALA A 114 -1.77 0.94 -5.05
CA ALA A 114 -2.02 1.00 -3.62
C ALA A 114 -1.40 -0.23 -2.94
N VAL A 115 -0.66 0.00 -1.87
CA VAL A 115 -0.04 -1.03 -1.03
C VAL A 115 -0.33 -0.74 0.44
N GLY A 116 -0.18 -1.74 1.29
CA GLY A 116 -0.32 -1.56 2.73
C GLY A 116 -0.33 -2.88 3.49
N SER A 117 -0.24 -2.80 4.81
CA SER A 117 -0.28 -3.96 5.69
C SER A 117 -1.70 -4.52 5.81
N MET A 118 -1.83 -5.85 5.77
CA MET A 118 -3.09 -6.55 6.06
C MET A 118 -3.21 -6.97 7.53
N GLN A 119 -2.28 -6.58 8.40
CA GLN A 119 -2.27 -7.01 9.80
C GLN A 119 -3.55 -6.65 10.54
N ARG A 120 -4.15 -5.50 10.23
CA ARG A 120 -5.40 -5.04 10.85
C ARG A 120 -6.65 -5.82 10.39
N PHE A 121 -6.49 -6.74 9.45
CA PHE A 121 -7.52 -7.69 9.02
C PHE A 121 -7.32 -9.06 9.70
N GLY A 122 -7.19 -9.05 11.02
CA GLY A 122 -7.16 -10.27 11.83
C GLY A 122 -5.84 -11.04 11.82
N VAL A 123 -4.77 -10.50 11.25
CA VAL A 123 -3.44 -11.13 11.30
C VAL A 123 -2.81 -10.81 12.66
N PRO A 124 -2.51 -11.80 13.51
CA PRO A 124 -1.93 -11.56 14.83
C PRO A 124 -0.50 -11.03 14.74
N MET A 125 -0.06 -10.27 15.75
CA MET A 125 1.32 -9.78 15.81
C MET A 125 2.35 -10.92 15.96
N GLY A 126 1.97 -12.05 16.57
CA GLY A 126 2.74 -13.29 16.59
C GLY A 126 4.20 -13.15 17.04
N PHE A 127 4.46 -12.29 18.04
CA PHE A 127 5.82 -12.01 18.55
C PHE A 127 6.82 -11.54 17.47
N GLY A 128 6.35 -10.76 16.50
CA GLY A 128 7.18 -10.20 15.45
C GLY A 128 6.92 -10.76 14.05
N GLY A 129 5.87 -11.48 13.87
CA GLY A 129 5.45 -11.94 12.54
C GLY A 129 4.87 -13.36 12.55
N PRO A 130 4.49 -13.91 11.38
CA PRO A 130 4.65 -13.30 10.05
C PRO A 130 3.63 -12.20 9.78
N HIS A 131 3.94 -11.32 8.82
CA HIS A 131 3.06 -10.26 8.33
C HIS A 131 2.47 -10.61 6.96
N ALA A 132 1.48 -9.85 6.53
CA ALA A 132 0.96 -9.86 5.17
C ALA A 132 0.69 -8.43 4.69
N ALA A 133 0.81 -8.21 3.39
CA ALA A 133 0.53 -6.95 2.75
C ALA A 133 -0.22 -7.16 1.45
N TYR A 134 -0.96 -6.15 1.01
CA TYR A 134 -1.63 -6.13 -0.28
C TYR A 134 -0.89 -5.25 -1.28
N CYS A 135 -1.14 -5.50 -2.56
CA CYS A 135 -0.74 -4.64 -3.66
C CYS A 135 -1.86 -4.68 -4.70
N ALA A 136 -2.42 -3.51 -4.97
CA ALA A 136 -3.39 -3.29 -6.02
C ALA A 136 -2.79 -2.32 -7.05
N VAL A 137 -2.98 -2.59 -8.33
CA VAL A 137 -2.43 -1.76 -9.41
C VAL A 137 -3.51 -1.46 -10.46
N SER A 138 -3.35 -0.36 -11.19
CA SER A 138 -4.14 -0.08 -12.37
C SER A 138 -3.89 -1.14 -13.47
N ASN A 139 -4.85 -1.33 -14.37
CA ASN A 139 -4.78 -2.37 -15.41
C ASN A 139 -3.50 -2.31 -16.26
N GLN A 140 -3.00 -1.13 -16.55
CA GLN A 140 -1.78 -0.92 -17.34
C GLN A 140 -0.51 -1.49 -16.66
N LEU A 141 -0.50 -1.61 -15.34
CA LEU A 141 0.64 -2.08 -14.54
C LEU A 141 0.56 -3.57 -14.20
N THR A 142 -0.54 -4.24 -14.52
CA THR A 142 -0.80 -5.64 -14.14
C THR A 142 0.34 -6.59 -14.52
N ARG A 143 0.96 -6.39 -15.70
CA ARG A 143 2.06 -7.23 -16.17
C ARG A 143 3.37 -7.02 -15.40
N LEU A 144 3.48 -5.95 -14.62
CA LEU A 144 4.66 -5.61 -13.82
C LEU A 144 4.51 -6.03 -12.35
N MET A 145 3.31 -6.51 -11.95
CA MET A 145 3.09 -6.95 -10.57
C MET A 145 4.01 -8.11 -10.18
N PRO A 146 4.52 -8.13 -8.95
CA PRO A 146 5.22 -9.28 -8.40
C PRO A 146 4.24 -10.43 -8.09
N GLY A 147 4.77 -11.66 -8.00
CA GLY A 147 4.00 -12.84 -7.61
C GLY A 147 3.09 -13.39 -8.71
N ARG A 148 2.14 -14.21 -8.29
CA ARG A 148 1.21 -14.94 -9.16
C ARG A 148 -0.15 -14.29 -9.14
N LEU A 149 -0.82 -14.25 -10.29
CA LEU A 149 -2.22 -13.88 -10.40
C LEU A 149 -3.04 -15.08 -10.75
N VAL A 150 -4.09 -15.35 -9.98
CA VAL A 150 -5.09 -16.38 -10.25
C VAL A 150 -6.25 -15.74 -10.98
N GLY A 151 -6.62 -16.32 -12.12
CA GLY A 151 -7.78 -15.89 -12.90
C GLY A 151 -8.86 -16.97 -12.91
N GLN A 152 -10.11 -16.54 -12.98
CA GLN A 152 -11.23 -17.42 -13.23
C GLN A 152 -11.29 -17.76 -14.72
N SER A 153 -11.52 -19.03 -15.03
CA SER A 153 -11.65 -19.58 -16.37
C SER A 153 -12.76 -20.63 -16.36
N VAL A 154 -12.88 -21.38 -17.43
CA VAL A 154 -13.77 -22.54 -17.52
C VAL A 154 -12.96 -23.77 -17.89
N ASP A 155 -13.37 -24.95 -17.40
CA ASP A 155 -12.80 -26.24 -17.81
C ASP A 155 -13.35 -26.70 -19.17
N THR A 156 -12.87 -27.81 -19.65
CA THR A 156 -13.33 -28.42 -20.95
C THR A 156 -14.81 -28.76 -20.97
N LYS A 157 -15.47 -28.80 -19.81
CA LYS A 157 -16.91 -29.09 -19.67
C LYS A 157 -17.72 -27.80 -19.41
N GLY A 158 -17.09 -26.59 -19.51
CA GLY A 158 -17.74 -25.30 -19.28
C GLY A 158 -17.95 -24.95 -17.80
N ARG A 159 -17.40 -25.68 -16.84
CA ARG A 159 -17.55 -25.41 -15.42
C ARG A 159 -16.51 -24.38 -14.97
N PRO A 160 -16.86 -23.47 -14.04
CA PRO A 160 -15.90 -22.52 -13.49
C PRO A 160 -14.66 -23.21 -12.92
N GLY A 161 -13.49 -22.70 -13.23
CA GLY A 161 -12.19 -23.18 -12.73
C GLY A 161 -11.22 -22.03 -12.53
N TYR A 162 -10.21 -22.25 -11.71
CA TYR A 162 -9.17 -21.27 -11.45
C TYR A 162 -7.85 -21.71 -12.09
N ARG A 163 -7.11 -20.75 -12.62
CA ARG A 163 -5.78 -21.01 -13.17
C ARG A 163 -4.85 -19.82 -12.92
N LEU A 164 -3.55 -20.06 -12.99
CA LEU A 164 -2.56 -18.99 -12.99
C LEU A 164 -2.66 -18.19 -14.30
N ALA A 165 -2.99 -16.90 -14.19
CA ALA A 165 -3.22 -16.02 -15.34
C ALA A 165 -1.92 -15.36 -15.82
N LEU A 166 -0.98 -15.03 -14.89
CA LEU A 166 0.29 -14.37 -15.19
C LEU A 166 1.40 -15.01 -14.36
N GLN A 167 2.20 -15.89 -14.96
CA GLN A 167 3.28 -16.62 -14.29
C GLN A 167 4.65 -16.51 -14.97
N THR A 168 4.77 -15.81 -16.09
CA THR A 168 6.02 -15.72 -16.88
C THR A 168 7.13 -14.90 -16.22
N ARG A 169 6.90 -14.38 -15.01
CA ARG A 169 7.84 -13.53 -14.27
C ARG A 169 8.60 -14.26 -13.18
N GLU A 170 8.27 -15.52 -12.95
CA GLU A 170 8.83 -16.32 -11.86
C GLU A 170 10.28 -16.71 -12.12
N GLN A 171 11.05 -16.86 -11.04
CA GLN A 171 12.47 -17.16 -11.07
C GLN A 171 12.77 -18.47 -11.82
N HIS A 172 11.97 -19.51 -11.66
CA HIS A 172 12.16 -20.79 -12.34
C HIS A 172 11.93 -20.70 -13.85
N ILE A 173 11.25 -19.63 -14.32
CA ILE A 173 11.01 -19.38 -15.76
C ILE A 173 12.05 -18.39 -16.30
N ARG A 174 12.21 -17.24 -15.62
CA ARG A 174 13.04 -16.13 -16.11
C ARG A 174 14.46 -16.09 -15.54
N ARG A 175 14.76 -16.93 -14.55
CA ARG A 175 16.06 -17.03 -13.89
C ARG A 175 16.57 -15.66 -13.41
N ASP A 176 17.71 -15.21 -13.89
CA ASP A 176 18.34 -13.91 -13.62
C ASP A 176 17.50 -12.68 -14.04
N LYS A 177 16.59 -12.87 -14.99
CA LYS A 177 15.65 -11.83 -15.46
C LYS A 177 14.34 -11.78 -14.70
N ALA A 178 14.19 -12.55 -13.62
CA ALA A 178 13.02 -12.47 -12.75
C ALA A 178 12.99 -11.12 -12.02
N THR A 179 11.81 -10.49 -11.98
CA THR A 179 11.66 -9.15 -11.38
C THR A 179 11.41 -9.19 -9.88
N SER A 180 10.99 -10.33 -9.34
CA SER A 180 10.71 -10.53 -7.90
C SER A 180 10.67 -12.01 -7.55
N ASN A 181 11.08 -12.33 -6.33
CA ASN A 181 11.06 -13.68 -5.75
C ASN A 181 9.92 -13.87 -4.76
N ILE A 182 8.84 -13.11 -4.87
CA ILE A 182 7.66 -13.25 -3.99
C ILE A 182 7.00 -14.60 -4.29
N CYS A 183 6.86 -15.41 -3.24
CA CYS A 183 6.32 -16.76 -3.29
C CYS A 183 5.10 -16.90 -2.36
N THR A 184 4.79 -18.13 -1.94
CA THR A 184 3.54 -18.51 -1.28
C THR A 184 3.55 -18.41 0.25
N ALA A 185 4.58 -17.85 0.87
CA ALA A 185 4.72 -17.79 2.34
C ALA A 185 3.52 -17.13 3.05
N GLN A 186 2.90 -16.12 2.44
CA GLN A 186 1.76 -15.38 3.00
C GLN A 186 0.39 -15.92 2.61
N ALA A 187 0.30 -17.10 1.98
CA ALA A 187 -0.98 -17.65 1.52
C ALA A 187 -1.97 -17.87 2.68
N LEU A 188 -1.50 -18.42 3.81
CA LEU A 188 -2.34 -18.60 5.00
C LEU A 188 -2.84 -17.24 5.53
N LEU A 189 -1.98 -16.25 5.64
CA LEU A 189 -2.33 -14.92 6.15
C LEU A 189 -3.28 -14.19 5.20
N ALA A 190 -3.14 -14.37 3.89
CA ALA A 190 -4.08 -13.84 2.91
C ALA A 190 -5.48 -14.46 3.10
N ASN A 191 -5.56 -15.78 3.34
CA ASN A 191 -6.82 -16.46 3.66
C ASN A 191 -7.42 -15.96 4.98
N MET A 192 -6.59 -15.77 6.03
CA MET A 192 -7.04 -15.21 7.29
C MET A 192 -7.62 -13.80 7.13
N ALA A 193 -6.94 -12.93 6.38
CA ALA A 193 -7.41 -11.58 6.11
C ALA A 193 -8.72 -11.56 5.30
N ALA A 194 -8.86 -12.43 4.32
CA ALA A 194 -10.10 -12.61 3.56
C ALA A 194 -11.24 -13.12 4.45
N ALA A 195 -10.98 -14.13 5.27
CA ALA A 195 -11.97 -14.70 6.21
C ALA A 195 -12.40 -13.64 7.24
N TYR A 196 -11.47 -12.83 7.76
CA TYR A 196 -11.79 -11.71 8.65
C TYR A 196 -12.74 -10.72 7.99
N ALA A 197 -12.47 -10.34 6.75
CA ALA A 197 -13.32 -9.40 6.01
C ALA A 197 -14.73 -9.98 5.78
N ILE A 198 -14.82 -11.27 5.41
CA ILE A 198 -16.09 -11.97 5.19
C ILE A 198 -16.89 -12.06 6.50
N TRP A 199 -16.21 -12.44 7.60
CA TRP A 199 -16.83 -12.59 8.92
C TRP A 199 -17.46 -11.28 9.44
N HIS A 200 -16.71 -10.19 9.33
CA HIS A 200 -17.18 -8.89 9.80
C HIS A 200 -18.20 -8.22 8.87
N GLY A 201 -18.12 -8.52 7.58
CA GLY A 201 -18.91 -7.86 6.54
C GLY A 201 -18.66 -6.35 6.47
N PRO A 202 -19.32 -5.63 5.56
CA PRO A 202 -19.07 -4.21 5.35
C PRO A 202 -19.35 -3.37 6.60
N GLU A 203 -20.44 -3.64 7.31
CA GLU A 203 -20.81 -2.88 8.53
C GLU A 203 -19.81 -3.11 9.67
N GLY A 204 -19.36 -4.36 9.89
CA GLY A 204 -18.40 -4.67 10.93
C GLY A 204 -17.04 -4.04 10.66
N LEU A 205 -16.60 -4.05 9.40
CA LEU A 205 -15.36 -3.38 8.98
C LEU A 205 -15.44 -1.86 9.16
N GLN A 206 -16.59 -1.23 8.89
CA GLN A 206 -16.77 0.22 9.09
C GLN A 206 -16.82 0.62 10.57
N ARG A 207 -17.36 -0.23 11.44
CA ARG A 207 -17.40 0.04 12.90
C ARG A 207 -16.03 -0.02 13.56
N SER A 208 -15.12 -0.85 13.05
CA SER A 208 -13.80 -1.07 13.64
C SER A 208 -12.93 0.21 13.64
N PRO A 209 -12.73 0.94 12.53
CA PRO A 209 -11.91 2.15 12.53
C PRO A 209 -12.48 3.27 13.39
N VAL A 210 -13.81 3.37 13.51
CA VAL A 210 -14.45 4.35 14.40
C VAL A 210 -14.01 4.13 15.84
N ARG A 211 -13.97 2.88 16.32
CA ARG A 211 -13.46 2.57 17.67
C ARG A 211 -12.01 2.96 17.86
N PHE A 212 -11.14 2.68 16.87
CA PHE A 212 -9.72 3.04 16.91
C PHE A 212 -9.47 4.55 16.84
N THR A 213 -10.39 5.33 16.28
CA THR A 213 -10.29 6.78 16.20
C THR A 213 -10.79 7.46 17.49
N VAL A 214 -11.81 6.90 18.11
CA VAL A 214 -12.43 7.47 19.33
C VAL A 214 -11.56 7.22 20.56
N LEU A 215 -11.01 6.03 20.73
CA LEU A 215 -10.20 5.67 21.90
C LEU A 215 -8.94 6.54 22.07
N PRO A 216 -8.12 6.82 21.04
CA PRO A 216 -6.99 7.74 21.17
C PRO A 216 -7.40 9.17 21.47
N ARG A 217 -8.56 9.64 20.96
CA ARG A 217 -9.06 10.99 21.28
C ARG A 217 -9.48 11.12 22.74
N ALA A 218 -10.16 10.11 23.27
CA ALA A 218 -10.53 10.07 24.69
C ALA A 218 -9.28 10.02 25.58
N SER A 219 -8.27 9.23 25.24
CA SER A 219 -7.01 9.17 25.97
C SER A 219 -6.19 10.47 25.87
N GLN A 220 -6.21 11.16 24.73
CA GLN A 220 -5.59 12.46 24.57
C GLN A 220 -6.26 13.56 25.42
N GLN A 221 -7.60 13.53 25.51
CA GLN A 221 -8.32 14.45 26.38
C GLN A 221 -7.98 14.21 27.85
N GLY A 222 -7.89 12.95 28.29
CA GLY A 222 -7.44 12.58 29.62
C GLY A 222 -5.99 13.01 29.90
N LEU A 223 -5.07 12.85 28.95
CA LEU A 223 -3.67 13.28 29.06
C LEU A 223 -3.55 14.81 29.13
N LYS A 224 -4.34 15.55 28.35
CA LYS A 224 -4.38 17.03 28.44
C LYS A 224 -4.92 17.50 29.77
N ALA A 225 -5.97 16.85 30.28
CA ALA A 225 -6.52 17.16 31.60
C ALA A 225 -5.54 16.89 32.74
N SER A 226 -4.61 15.94 32.58
CA SER A 226 -3.52 15.61 33.51
C SER A 226 -2.24 16.45 33.33
N GLY A 227 -2.24 17.47 32.45
CA GLY A 227 -1.10 18.35 32.20
C GLY A 227 0.06 17.73 31.41
N ARG A 228 -0.12 16.54 30.84
CA ARG A 228 0.92 15.88 30.03
C ARG A 228 0.83 16.26 28.56
N LYS A 229 1.99 16.55 27.94
CA LYS A 229 2.06 16.83 26.48
C LYS A 229 1.76 15.55 25.71
N SER A 230 0.71 15.56 24.87
CA SER A 230 0.45 14.49 23.90
C SER A 230 0.90 14.91 22.50
N LEU A 231 1.45 13.97 21.71
CA LEU A 231 1.58 14.16 20.28
C LEU A 231 0.18 14.25 19.67
N ALA A 232 -0.12 15.35 18.98
CA ALA A 232 -1.43 15.59 18.42
C ALA A 232 -1.63 14.72 17.16
N ILE A 233 -2.46 13.69 17.25
CA ILE A 233 -3.00 13.00 16.07
C ILE A 233 -4.13 13.87 15.52
N ARG A 234 -3.88 14.59 14.44
CA ARG A 234 -4.91 15.37 13.73
C ARG A 234 -5.54 14.49 12.64
N ALA A 235 -6.67 13.90 12.94
CA ALA A 235 -7.56 13.38 11.89
C ALA A 235 -8.45 14.54 11.42
N SER A 236 -8.22 15.04 10.21
CA SER A 236 -9.14 15.96 9.56
C SER A 236 -10.27 15.15 8.92
N THR A 237 -11.37 14.97 9.62
CA THR A 237 -12.63 14.53 9.01
C THR A 237 -13.24 15.73 8.29
N ARG A 238 -13.17 15.79 6.96
CA ARG A 238 -14.17 16.56 6.19
C ARG A 238 -15.49 15.81 6.30
N SER A 239 -16.45 16.38 7.02
CA SER A 239 -17.84 15.97 6.94
C SER A 239 -18.33 16.22 5.51
N ARG A 240 -18.86 15.19 4.86
CA ARG A 240 -19.69 15.39 3.69
C ARG A 240 -20.96 16.11 4.16
N SER A 241 -21.11 17.38 3.82
CA SER A 241 -22.43 17.99 3.74
C SER A 241 -23.10 17.46 2.46
N ASN A 242 -24.32 16.94 2.61
CA ASN A 242 -25.21 16.53 1.52
C ASN A 242 -25.39 17.63 0.48
#